data_a1d6cfd52dfd8fe4ba21c85184090c47
#
_entry.id   a1d6cfd52dfd8fe4ba21c85184090c47
#
_cell.length_a   1.000
_cell.length_b   1.000
_cell.length_c   1.000
_cell.angle_alpha   90.00
_cell.angle_beta   90.00
_cell.angle_gamma   90.00
#
_symmetry.space_group_name_H-M   'P 1'
#
loop_
_entity.id
_entity.type
_entity.pdbx_description
1 polymer ?
#
loop_
_entity_poly.entity_id
_entity_poly.type
_entity_poly.pdbx_seq_one_letter_code
_entity_poly.pdbx_strand_id
1 'polypeptide(L)'
;KLWFKFLHGGEIPATEANLRDAAAGEHFEWSDMYAQFAQEAKEEGFDKIAYLFEAVGEIEKSHEQRYNKLIEDLEKGIVFSREGDTVWLCTVCGHIHIGKEPPMQCPVCSNPKGYFKIKPENY
;
A
#
# COMPACT_ATOMS: atom_id res chain seq x y z
N LYS A 1 11.50 -4.96 11.62
CA LYS A 1 12.55 -3.94 11.35
C LYS A 1 13.98 -4.48 11.50
N LEU A 2 14.31 -5.20 12.59
CA LEU A 2 15.68 -5.69 12.84
C LEU A 2 16.17 -6.60 11.71
N TRP A 3 15.47 -7.70 11.44
CA TRP A 3 15.81 -8.67 10.38
C TRP A 3 15.83 -8.05 9.00
N PHE A 4 14.87 -7.17 8.71
CA PHE A 4 14.79 -6.43 7.45
C PHE A 4 16.04 -5.58 7.20
N LYS A 5 16.53 -4.88 8.23
CA LYS A 5 17.79 -4.12 8.14
C LYS A 5 18.99 -5.02 7.81
N PHE A 6 19.08 -6.20 8.39
CA PHE A 6 20.19 -7.13 8.08
C PHE A 6 20.18 -7.57 6.61
N LEU A 7 19.01 -7.76 6.02
CA LEU A 7 18.87 -8.08 4.60
C LEU A 7 19.24 -6.90 3.68
N HIS A 8 19.19 -5.67 4.20
CA HIS A 8 19.44 -4.44 3.44
C HIS A 8 20.68 -3.66 3.93
N GLY A 9 21.73 -4.36 4.33
CA GLY A 9 23.02 -3.73 4.70
C GLY A 9 22.98 -2.87 5.96
N GLY A 10 22.00 -3.07 6.85
CA GLY A 10 21.88 -2.37 8.13
C GLY A 10 20.91 -1.19 8.12
N GLU A 11 20.38 -0.80 6.96
CA GLU A 11 19.47 0.34 6.79
C GLU A 11 18.08 -0.07 6.29
N ILE A 12 17.14 0.84 6.37
CA ILE A 12 15.82 0.69 5.74
C ILE A 12 15.88 1.44 4.40
N PRO A 13 15.64 0.77 3.27
CA PRO A 13 15.64 1.41 1.95
C PRO A 13 14.61 2.56 1.84
N ALA A 14 14.74 3.37 0.79
CA ALA A 14 13.80 4.43 0.49
C ALA A 14 12.39 3.89 0.26
N THR A 15 11.38 4.75 0.44
CA THR A 15 9.96 4.38 0.32
C THR A 15 9.63 3.74 -1.02
N GLU A 16 10.16 4.28 -2.12
CA GLU A 16 9.92 3.73 -3.45
C GLU A 16 10.47 2.31 -3.59
N ALA A 17 11.70 2.06 -3.13
CA ALA A 17 12.31 0.73 -3.16
C ALA A 17 11.49 -0.28 -2.33
N ASN A 18 11.04 0.12 -1.14
CA ASN A 18 10.19 -0.72 -0.29
C ASN A 18 8.82 -1.03 -0.92
N LEU A 19 8.22 -0.07 -1.64
CA LEU A 19 6.95 -0.30 -2.33
C LEU A 19 7.12 -1.25 -3.52
N ARG A 20 8.22 -1.13 -4.27
CA ARG A 20 8.52 -2.05 -5.38
C ARG A 20 8.78 -3.46 -4.89
N ASP A 21 9.51 -3.61 -3.80
CA ASP A 21 9.78 -4.90 -3.17
C ASP A 21 8.48 -5.55 -2.67
N ALA A 22 7.61 -4.77 -2.02
CA ALA A 22 6.29 -5.24 -1.60
C ALA A 22 5.43 -5.66 -2.80
N ALA A 23 5.35 -4.84 -3.86
CA ALA A 23 4.59 -5.19 -5.07
C ALA A 23 5.11 -6.49 -5.73
N ALA A 24 6.43 -6.69 -5.76
CA ALA A 24 7.04 -7.91 -6.30
C ALA A 24 6.74 -9.14 -5.43
N GLY A 25 6.70 -8.99 -4.11
CA GLY A 25 6.28 -10.04 -3.18
C GLY A 25 4.84 -10.48 -3.42
N GLU A 26 3.90 -9.54 -3.43
CA GLU A 26 2.48 -9.83 -3.72
C GLU A 26 2.30 -10.47 -5.11
N HIS A 27 3.05 -9.97 -6.11
CA HIS A 27 3.03 -10.57 -7.46
C HIS A 27 3.42 -12.05 -7.43
N PHE A 28 4.52 -12.39 -6.77
CA PHE A 28 4.96 -13.78 -6.61
C PHE A 28 3.91 -14.62 -5.86
N GLU A 29 3.30 -14.07 -4.82
CA GLU A 29 2.32 -14.78 -4.01
C GLU A 29 1.10 -15.19 -4.83
N TRP A 30 0.53 -14.28 -5.63
CA TRP A 30 -0.68 -14.63 -6.41
C TRP A 30 -0.38 -15.34 -7.72
N SER A 31 0.73 -15.02 -8.42
CA SER A 31 1.04 -15.60 -9.74
C SER A 31 1.63 -17.00 -9.66
N ASP A 32 2.40 -17.29 -8.60
CA ASP A 32 3.17 -18.52 -8.47
C ASP A 32 2.77 -19.32 -7.22
N MET A 33 2.96 -18.77 -6.04
CA MET A 33 2.88 -19.50 -4.77
C MET A 33 1.48 -20.05 -4.50
N TYR A 34 0.46 -19.19 -4.45
CA TYR A 34 -0.92 -19.62 -4.17
C TYR A 34 -1.52 -20.40 -5.33
N ALA A 35 -1.15 -20.09 -6.57
CA ALA A 35 -1.56 -20.87 -7.75
C ALA A 35 -1.05 -22.32 -7.66
N GLN A 36 0.22 -22.51 -7.30
CA GLN A 36 0.80 -23.82 -7.08
C GLN A 36 0.14 -24.57 -5.92
N PHE A 37 -0.03 -23.90 -4.77
CA PHE A 37 -0.67 -24.49 -3.58
C PHE A 37 -2.11 -24.92 -3.86
N ALA A 38 -2.86 -24.13 -4.63
CA ALA A 38 -4.22 -24.49 -5.03
C ALA A 38 -4.24 -25.74 -5.90
N GLN A 39 -3.32 -25.84 -6.86
CA GLN A 39 -3.19 -27.02 -7.71
C GLN A 39 -2.82 -28.27 -6.89
N GLU A 40 -1.81 -28.20 -6.06
CA GLU A 40 -1.37 -29.32 -5.21
C GLU A 40 -2.49 -29.80 -4.27
N ALA A 41 -3.20 -28.87 -3.62
CA ALA A 41 -4.31 -29.19 -2.76
C ALA A 41 -5.45 -29.90 -3.51
N LYS A 42 -5.71 -29.48 -4.75
CA LYS A 42 -6.73 -30.10 -5.60
C LYS A 42 -6.34 -31.53 -6.04
N GLU A 43 -5.09 -31.73 -6.41
CA GLU A 43 -4.54 -33.03 -6.79
C GLU A 43 -4.59 -34.04 -5.63
N GLU A 44 -4.41 -33.55 -4.38
CA GLU A 44 -4.53 -34.37 -3.18
C GLU A 44 -5.98 -34.54 -2.66
N GLY A 45 -6.97 -33.97 -3.34
CA GLY A 45 -8.40 -34.10 -3.00
C GLY A 45 -8.88 -33.11 -1.92
N PHE A 46 -8.14 -32.05 -1.62
CA PHE A 46 -8.50 -31.00 -0.66
C PHE A 46 -9.19 -29.81 -1.34
N ASP A 47 -10.31 -30.04 -2.04
CA ASP A 47 -11.00 -29.02 -2.84
C ASP A 47 -11.30 -27.72 -2.09
N LYS A 48 -11.69 -27.83 -0.79
CA LYS A 48 -11.96 -26.64 0.03
C LYS A 48 -10.67 -25.82 0.30
N ILE A 49 -9.55 -26.48 0.50
CA ILE A 49 -8.26 -25.82 0.73
C ILE A 49 -7.78 -25.19 -0.59
N ALA A 50 -7.91 -25.90 -1.70
CA ALA A 50 -7.60 -25.37 -3.03
C ALA A 50 -8.36 -24.05 -3.31
N TYR A 51 -9.67 -24.05 -3.09
CA TYR A 51 -10.50 -22.85 -3.22
C TYR A 51 -10.02 -21.69 -2.32
N LEU A 52 -9.60 -21.98 -1.08
CA LEU A 52 -9.09 -20.95 -0.18
C LEU A 52 -7.77 -20.36 -0.68
N PHE A 53 -6.86 -21.16 -1.24
CA PHE A 53 -5.65 -20.65 -1.84
C PHE A 53 -5.94 -19.77 -3.06
N GLU A 54 -6.85 -20.17 -3.95
CA GLU A 54 -7.29 -19.33 -5.07
C GLU A 54 -7.87 -17.99 -4.59
N ALA A 55 -8.74 -18.04 -3.56
CA ALA A 55 -9.37 -16.83 -3.02
C ALA A 55 -8.35 -15.88 -2.36
N VAL A 56 -7.35 -16.40 -1.63
CA VAL A 56 -6.27 -15.60 -1.08
C VAL A 56 -5.40 -15.02 -2.18
N GLY A 57 -5.06 -15.77 -3.22
CA GLY A 57 -4.33 -15.27 -4.37
C GLY A 57 -4.99 -14.03 -5.01
N GLU A 58 -6.32 -14.00 -5.14
CA GLU A 58 -7.02 -12.81 -5.64
C GLU A 58 -6.94 -11.60 -4.67
N ILE A 59 -6.81 -11.84 -3.38
CA ILE A 59 -6.55 -10.77 -2.39
C ILE A 59 -5.14 -10.20 -2.60
N GLU A 60 -4.11 -11.03 -2.74
CA GLU A 60 -2.72 -10.59 -2.93
C GLU A 60 -2.56 -9.82 -4.26
N LYS A 61 -3.29 -10.23 -5.30
CA LYS A 61 -3.36 -9.47 -6.54
C LYS A 61 -3.94 -8.05 -6.35
N SER A 62 -4.90 -7.89 -5.46
CA SER A 62 -5.44 -6.56 -5.10
C SER A 62 -4.44 -5.74 -4.28
N HIS A 63 -3.62 -6.38 -3.44
CA HIS A 63 -2.53 -5.74 -2.72
C HIS A 63 -1.44 -5.23 -3.67
N GLU A 64 -1.01 -6.03 -4.65
CA GLU A 64 -0.08 -5.59 -5.69
C GLU A 64 -0.59 -4.35 -6.42
N GLN A 65 -1.86 -4.35 -6.86
CA GLN A 65 -2.46 -3.19 -7.52
C GLN A 65 -2.39 -1.93 -6.64
N ARG A 66 -2.60 -2.06 -5.34
CA ARG A 66 -2.50 -0.96 -4.38
C ARG A 66 -1.07 -0.44 -4.26
N TYR A 67 -0.07 -1.32 -4.16
CA TYR A 67 1.34 -0.91 -4.13
C TYR A 67 1.76 -0.24 -5.43
N ASN A 68 1.36 -0.78 -6.58
CA ASN A 68 1.63 -0.18 -7.88
C ASN A 68 1.02 1.22 -8.02
N LYS A 69 -0.20 1.42 -7.48
CA LYS A 69 -0.82 2.76 -7.45
C LYS A 69 -0.05 3.74 -6.58
N LEU A 70 0.47 3.32 -5.44
CA LEU A 70 1.31 4.17 -4.57
C LEU A 70 2.64 4.52 -5.24
N ILE A 71 3.25 3.60 -5.98
CA ILE A 71 4.46 3.84 -6.77
C ILE A 71 4.18 4.89 -7.85
N GLU A 72 3.09 4.72 -8.61
CA GLU A 72 2.66 5.68 -9.63
C GLU A 72 2.46 7.09 -9.06
N ASP A 73 1.80 7.21 -7.90
CA ASP A 73 1.56 8.49 -7.24
C ASP A 73 2.87 9.15 -6.77
N LEU A 74 3.87 8.35 -6.34
CA LEU A 74 5.20 8.84 -6.00
C LEU A 74 5.96 9.34 -7.23
N GLU A 75 6.00 8.55 -8.31
CA GLU A 75 6.68 8.89 -9.57
C GLU A 75 6.11 10.16 -10.20
N LYS A 76 4.79 10.33 -10.14
CA LYS A 76 4.09 11.52 -10.63
C LYS A 76 4.18 12.72 -9.69
N GLY A 77 4.71 12.55 -8.48
CA GLY A 77 4.75 13.62 -7.47
C GLY A 77 3.38 14.05 -6.94
N ILE A 78 2.36 13.21 -7.07
CA ILE A 78 0.96 13.53 -6.72
C ILE A 78 0.47 12.94 -5.41
N VAL A 79 1.35 12.40 -4.57
CA VAL A 79 0.97 11.87 -3.24
C VAL A 79 0.18 12.90 -2.44
N PHE A 80 0.61 14.17 -2.49
CA PHE A 80 -0.02 15.31 -1.80
C PHE A 80 -0.54 16.37 -2.77
N SER A 81 -0.91 15.98 -3.99
CA SER A 81 -1.47 16.91 -4.99
C SER A 81 -2.65 16.27 -5.71
N ARG A 82 -3.63 17.09 -6.08
CA ARG A 82 -4.81 16.69 -6.88
C ARG A 82 -5.14 17.78 -7.88
N GLU A 83 -5.79 17.42 -8.96
CA GLU A 83 -6.20 18.38 -10.00
C GLU A 83 -7.25 19.39 -9.52
N GLY A 84 -8.14 18.95 -8.62
CA GLY A 84 -9.20 19.75 -8.03
C GLY A 84 -9.08 19.90 -6.52
N ASP A 85 -9.97 20.72 -5.94
CA ASP A 85 -10.08 20.87 -4.51
C ASP A 85 -10.43 19.53 -3.85
N THR A 86 -9.61 19.15 -2.90
CA THR A 86 -9.69 17.89 -2.17
C THR A 86 -9.74 18.18 -0.69
N VAL A 87 -10.48 17.37 0.03
CA VAL A 87 -10.59 17.47 1.49
C VAL A 87 -9.45 16.69 2.14
N TRP A 88 -8.50 17.39 2.74
CA TRP A 88 -7.36 16.84 3.45
C TRP A 88 -7.60 16.80 4.95
N LEU A 89 -7.28 15.69 5.58
CA LEU A 89 -7.40 15.46 7.02
C LEU A 89 -6.01 15.34 7.65
N CYS A 90 -5.70 16.17 8.63
CA CYS A 90 -4.54 15.98 9.49
C CYS A 90 -4.79 14.77 10.42
N THR A 91 -3.96 13.75 10.31
CA THR A 91 -4.10 12.50 11.07
C THR A 91 -3.73 12.64 12.54
N VAL A 92 -3.13 13.78 12.94
CA VAL A 92 -2.72 14.04 14.33
C VAL A 92 -3.83 14.75 15.11
N CYS A 93 -4.37 15.86 14.57
CA CYS A 93 -5.34 16.70 15.31
C CYS A 93 -6.74 16.75 14.71
N GLY A 94 -6.97 16.12 13.55
CA GLY A 94 -8.26 16.15 12.88
C GLY A 94 -8.57 17.44 12.08
N HIS A 95 -7.60 18.38 11.96
CA HIS A 95 -7.80 19.58 11.15
C HIS A 95 -8.14 19.24 9.71
N ILE A 96 -9.14 19.92 9.17
CA ILE A 96 -9.59 19.80 7.78
C ILE A 96 -9.04 20.97 6.96
N HIS A 97 -8.42 20.66 5.82
CA HIS A 97 -8.01 21.63 4.82
C HIS A 97 -8.64 21.27 3.47
N ILE A 98 -9.11 22.28 2.74
CA ILE A 98 -9.68 22.11 1.40
C ILE A 98 -8.77 22.83 0.40
N GLY A 99 -8.34 22.14 -0.63
CA GLY A 99 -7.46 22.68 -1.66
C GLY A 99 -6.81 21.57 -2.47
N LYS A 100 -6.06 21.95 -3.51
CA LYS A 100 -5.34 21.00 -4.35
C LYS A 100 -4.26 20.24 -3.61
N GLU A 101 -3.67 20.87 -2.60
CA GLU A 101 -2.61 20.31 -1.75
C GLU A 101 -2.87 20.65 -0.28
N PRO A 102 -2.46 19.81 0.67
CA PRO A 102 -2.46 20.17 2.07
C PRO A 102 -1.35 21.18 2.36
N PRO A 103 -1.46 21.99 3.44
CA PRO A 103 -0.42 22.95 3.81
C PRO A 103 0.89 22.24 4.19
N MET A 104 2.03 22.91 3.99
CA MET A 104 3.35 22.39 4.37
C MET A 104 3.45 22.04 5.85
N GLN A 105 2.68 22.75 6.67
CA GLN A 105 2.57 22.54 8.11
C GLN A 105 1.13 22.73 8.55
N CYS A 106 0.63 21.86 9.41
CA CYS A 106 -0.73 21.98 9.95
C CYS A 106 -0.86 23.26 10.79
N PRO A 107 -1.84 24.17 10.49
CA PRO A 107 -1.99 25.42 11.21
C PRO A 107 -2.46 25.24 12.67
N VAL A 108 -2.95 24.04 13.01
CA VAL A 108 -3.47 23.75 14.37
C VAL A 108 -2.44 23.09 15.24
N CYS A 109 -1.74 22.06 14.75
CA CYS A 109 -0.83 21.24 15.56
C CYS A 109 0.64 21.29 15.11
N SER A 110 0.96 22.10 14.10
CA SER A 110 2.33 22.30 13.57
C SER A 110 3.02 21.05 13.04
N ASN A 111 2.29 19.94 12.83
CA ASN A 111 2.86 18.76 12.20
C ASN A 111 3.03 18.96 10.68
N PRO A 112 4.07 18.40 10.06
CA PRO A 112 4.38 18.61 8.65
C PRO A 112 3.35 17.95 7.71
N LYS A 113 3.38 18.37 6.43
CA LYS A 113 2.53 17.91 5.32
C LYS A 113 2.34 16.38 5.27
N GLY A 114 3.36 15.61 5.61
CA GLY A 114 3.32 14.14 5.61
C GLY A 114 2.29 13.51 6.56
N TYR A 115 1.72 14.27 7.48
CA TYR A 115 0.64 13.81 8.36
C TYR A 115 -0.76 14.09 7.81
N PHE A 116 -0.88 14.63 6.61
CA PHE A 116 -2.17 14.76 5.96
C PHE A 116 -2.47 13.54 5.07
N LYS A 117 -3.74 13.22 4.98
CA LYS A 117 -4.29 12.26 4.01
C LYS A 117 -5.57 12.82 3.41
N ILE A 118 -6.01 12.27 2.29
CA ILE A 118 -7.35 12.53 1.79
C ILE A 118 -8.35 12.04 2.84
N LYS A 119 -9.32 12.89 3.19
CA LYS A 119 -10.34 12.52 4.16
C LYS A 119 -11.19 11.38 3.60
N PRO A 120 -11.23 10.21 4.24
CA PRO A 120 -12.12 9.14 3.82
C PRO A 120 -13.57 9.49 4.18
N GLU A 121 -14.49 9.13 3.31
CA GLU A 121 -15.94 9.27 3.53
C GLU A 121 -16.59 7.89 3.30
N ASN A 122 -16.25 6.93 4.16
CA ASN A 122 -16.69 5.55 4.06
C ASN A 122 -17.56 5.10 5.26
N TYR A 123 -18.39 5.98 5.74
CA TYR A 123 -19.37 5.75 6.82
C TYR A 123 -20.79 5.87 6.33
#